data_09d34e4041acc4c3394eae2c9f2e9d13
#
_entry.id   09d34e4041acc4c3394eae2c9f2e9d13
#
_cell.length_a   1.000
_cell.length_b   1.000
_cell.length_c   1.000
_cell.angle_alpha   90.00
_cell.angle_beta   90.00
_cell.angle_gamma   90.00
#
_symmetry.space_group_name_H-M   'P 1'
#
loop_
_entity.id
_entity.type
_entity.pdbx_description
1 polymer ?
#
loop_
_entity_poly.entity_id
_entity_poly.type
_entity_poly.pdbx_seq_one_letter_code
_entity_poly.pdbx_strand_id
1 'polypeptide(L)'
;PHHMNEDTEIHMRMYWQLWNYYHRCGYNEKFWQTLFQLLRADRIDENNPGAAQLKLAVKASQAAHEDLSDFFELWGFFIPGKGVIEQYGTYDYLVTEEMIRKAKAEMSIYPKPKHAFQYIEDRKAGDIGLDSEPSDVGYYTQFKGSVKPVSSEVYCTVNGRRYSVKNGENAVAFELRRGAADGDLLYFFNMYGYDIPGGIDLADAKLYAVQADGRRVEIPVR
;
A
#
# COMPACT_ATOMS: atom_id res chain seq x y z
N PRO A 1 13.28 3.73 -4.04
CA PRO A 1 13.87 3.00 -5.13
C PRO A 1 13.65 1.52 -4.89
N HIS A 2 13.10 0.85 -5.90
CA HIS A 2 13.00 -0.58 -5.89
C HIS A 2 14.39 -1.14 -6.04
N HIS A 3 14.95 -1.66 -4.99
CA HIS A 3 16.09 -2.53 -5.09
C HIS A 3 15.57 -3.89 -5.52
N MET A 4 15.74 -4.20 -6.78
CA MET A 4 15.28 -5.45 -7.37
C MET A 4 15.88 -6.70 -6.71
N ASN A 5 16.86 -6.53 -5.84
CA ASN A 5 17.51 -7.64 -5.15
C ASN A 5 16.88 -8.01 -3.82
N GLU A 6 15.91 -7.25 -3.33
CA GLU A 6 15.68 -7.35 -1.90
C GLU A 6 14.34 -7.86 -1.49
N ASP A 7 13.38 -8.01 -2.28
CA ASP A 7 12.16 -8.53 -1.67
C ASP A 7 11.02 -8.63 -2.67
N THR A 8 10.78 -9.82 -3.12
CA THR A 8 9.58 -10.19 -3.88
C THR A 8 8.32 -9.68 -3.16
N GLU A 9 8.37 -9.61 -1.84
CA GLU A 9 7.27 -9.15 -1.00
C GLU A 9 6.98 -7.65 -1.17
N ILE A 10 8.01 -6.80 -1.31
CA ILE A 10 7.82 -5.35 -1.53
C ILE A 10 7.08 -5.11 -2.85
N HIS A 11 7.47 -5.81 -3.91
CA HIS A 11 6.77 -5.71 -5.20
C HIS A 11 5.34 -6.23 -5.12
N MET A 12 5.12 -7.30 -4.37
CA MET A 12 3.77 -7.84 -4.16
C MET A 12 2.84 -6.84 -3.46
N ARG A 13 3.35 -6.03 -2.54
CA ARG A 13 2.55 -4.99 -1.86
C ARG A 13 2.01 -3.95 -2.83
N MET A 14 2.80 -3.51 -3.81
CA MET A 14 2.34 -2.61 -4.86
C MET A 14 1.17 -3.21 -5.64
N TYR A 15 1.31 -4.45 -6.09
CA TYR A 15 0.23 -5.14 -6.81
C TYR A 15 -0.98 -5.39 -5.92
N TRP A 16 -0.77 -5.70 -4.65
CA TRP A 16 -1.83 -5.88 -3.68
C TRP A 16 -2.61 -4.59 -3.43
N GLN A 17 -1.95 -3.44 -3.43
CA GLN A 17 -2.57 -2.13 -3.35
C GLN A 17 -3.50 -1.87 -4.54
N LEU A 18 -3.02 -2.14 -5.75
CA LEU A 18 -3.83 -2.05 -6.97
C LEU A 18 -5.00 -3.03 -6.94
N TRP A 19 -4.77 -4.26 -6.44
CA TRP A 19 -5.82 -5.26 -6.34
C TRP A 19 -6.91 -4.84 -5.34
N ASN A 20 -6.53 -4.35 -4.16
CA ASN A 20 -7.48 -3.84 -3.18
C ASN A 20 -8.32 -2.70 -3.76
N TYR A 21 -7.66 -1.74 -4.38
CA TYR A 21 -8.32 -0.56 -4.95
C TYR A 21 -9.28 -0.94 -6.07
N TYR A 22 -8.81 -1.61 -7.09
CA TYR A 22 -9.63 -1.87 -8.27
C TYR A 22 -10.59 -3.03 -8.09
N HIS A 23 -10.15 -4.14 -7.53
CA HIS A 23 -10.95 -5.35 -7.43
C HIS A 23 -11.80 -5.37 -6.15
N ARG A 24 -11.19 -5.30 -4.98
CA ARG A 24 -11.95 -5.42 -3.72
C ARG A 24 -12.89 -4.25 -3.47
N CYS A 25 -12.47 -3.03 -3.77
CA CYS A 25 -13.33 -1.86 -3.71
C CYS A 25 -14.32 -1.78 -4.88
N GLY A 26 -14.08 -2.55 -5.94
CA GLY A 26 -14.93 -2.57 -7.14
C GLY A 26 -14.87 -1.26 -7.94
N TYR A 27 -13.76 -0.51 -7.86
CA TYR A 27 -13.61 0.73 -8.65
C TYR A 27 -13.38 0.42 -10.13
N ASN A 28 -12.72 -0.71 -10.44
CA ASN A 28 -12.62 -1.25 -11.79
C ASN A 28 -12.35 -2.76 -11.74
N GLU A 29 -13.38 -3.57 -11.72
CA GLU A 29 -13.27 -5.04 -11.63
C GLU A 29 -12.56 -5.67 -12.83
N LYS A 30 -12.51 -4.98 -13.98
CA LYS A 30 -11.84 -5.44 -15.18
C LYS A 30 -10.37 -5.02 -15.27
N PHE A 31 -9.87 -4.24 -14.32
CA PHE A 31 -8.51 -3.70 -14.34
C PHE A 31 -7.46 -4.76 -14.66
N TRP A 32 -7.40 -5.84 -13.89
CA TRP A 32 -6.39 -6.89 -14.06
C TRP A 32 -6.54 -7.64 -15.39
N GLN A 33 -7.78 -7.95 -15.78
CA GLN A 33 -8.03 -8.58 -17.07
C GLN A 33 -7.52 -7.72 -18.23
N THR A 34 -7.84 -6.43 -18.19
CA THR A 34 -7.41 -5.44 -19.19
C THR A 34 -5.91 -5.27 -19.18
N LEU A 35 -5.29 -5.10 -18.01
CA LEU A 35 -3.84 -4.98 -17.88
C LEU A 35 -3.11 -6.18 -18.53
N PHE A 36 -3.52 -7.40 -18.20
CA PHE A 36 -2.90 -8.58 -18.78
C PHE A 36 -3.15 -8.72 -20.29
N GLN A 37 -4.29 -8.27 -20.79
CA GLN A 37 -4.54 -8.21 -22.24
C GLN A 37 -3.58 -7.23 -22.93
N LEU A 38 -3.40 -6.03 -22.38
CA LEU A 38 -2.48 -5.02 -22.89
C LEU A 38 -1.03 -5.49 -22.88
N LEU A 39 -0.60 -6.14 -21.79
CA LEU A 39 0.74 -6.69 -21.66
C LEU A 39 1.02 -7.84 -22.63
N ARG A 40 0.01 -8.65 -22.96
CA ARG A 40 0.14 -9.70 -23.99
C ARG A 40 0.16 -9.16 -25.41
N ALA A 41 -0.62 -8.12 -25.67
CA ALA A 41 -0.68 -7.50 -27.00
C ALA A 41 0.59 -6.72 -27.35
N ASP A 42 1.21 -6.12 -26.35
CA ASP A 42 2.42 -5.32 -26.48
C ASP A 42 3.40 -5.72 -25.38
N ARG A 43 4.21 -6.75 -25.68
CA ARG A 43 5.12 -7.35 -24.71
C ARG A 43 6.12 -6.36 -24.13
N ILE A 44 6.42 -6.53 -22.87
CA ILE A 44 7.50 -5.81 -22.19
C ILE A 44 8.82 -6.31 -22.77
N ASP A 45 9.72 -5.38 -23.07
CA ASP A 45 11.10 -5.70 -23.44
C ASP A 45 11.84 -6.17 -22.18
N GLU A 46 12.23 -7.43 -22.18
CA GLU A 46 12.94 -8.05 -21.06
C GLU A 46 14.41 -7.63 -20.98
N ASN A 47 14.96 -7.00 -22.04
CA ASN A 47 16.37 -6.63 -22.07
C ASN A 47 16.67 -5.34 -21.28
N ASN A 48 15.66 -4.49 -21.06
CA ASN A 48 15.78 -3.29 -20.23
C ASN A 48 14.68 -3.25 -19.17
N PRO A 49 14.96 -3.75 -17.95
CA PRO A 49 14.00 -3.73 -16.84
C PRO A 49 13.48 -2.34 -16.48
N GLY A 50 14.29 -1.30 -16.67
CA GLY A 50 13.85 0.08 -16.45
C GLY A 50 12.79 0.54 -17.44
N ALA A 51 12.96 0.24 -18.73
CA ALA A 51 11.93 0.49 -19.74
C ALA A 51 10.68 -0.35 -19.49
N ALA A 52 10.87 -1.61 -19.09
CA ALA A 52 9.78 -2.52 -18.72
C ALA A 52 8.93 -1.97 -17.57
N GLN A 53 9.57 -1.43 -16.54
CA GLN A 53 8.93 -0.78 -15.40
C GLN A 53 8.07 0.41 -15.83
N LEU A 54 8.59 1.31 -16.64
CA LEU A 54 7.84 2.47 -17.16
C LEU A 54 6.67 2.02 -18.03
N LYS A 55 6.86 1.02 -18.87
CA LYS A 55 5.80 0.45 -19.70
C LYS A 55 4.68 -0.16 -18.86
N LEU A 56 5.03 -0.86 -17.79
CA LEU A 56 4.03 -1.39 -16.84
C LEU A 56 3.17 -0.26 -16.26
N ALA A 57 3.77 0.85 -15.83
CA ALA A 57 3.04 1.98 -15.27
C ALA A 57 2.07 2.59 -16.29
N VAL A 58 2.51 2.77 -17.54
CA VAL A 58 1.66 3.26 -18.64
C VAL A 58 0.51 2.29 -18.90
N LYS A 59 0.77 0.98 -19.02
CA LYS A 59 -0.26 -0.03 -19.26
C LYS A 59 -1.24 -0.15 -18.10
N ALA A 60 -0.79 0.02 -16.87
CA ALA A 60 -1.66 0.06 -15.70
C ALA A 60 -2.60 1.28 -15.75
N SER A 61 -2.09 2.47 -16.08
CA SER A 61 -2.92 3.66 -16.26
C SER A 61 -3.93 3.49 -17.39
N GLN A 62 -3.52 2.90 -18.50
CA GLN A 62 -4.40 2.57 -19.62
C GLN A 62 -5.50 1.58 -19.20
N ALA A 63 -5.16 0.54 -18.46
CA ALA A 63 -6.13 -0.45 -17.96
C ALA A 63 -7.11 0.14 -16.95
N ALA A 64 -6.62 1.06 -16.13
CA ALA A 64 -7.42 1.75 -15.13
C ALA A 64 -8.33 2.81 -15.73
N HIS A 65 -7.96 3.40 -16.87
CA HIS A 65 -8.45 4.68 -17.37
C HIS A 65 -8.27 5.82 -16.36
N GLU A 66 -7.17 5.74 -15.59
CA GLU A 66 -6.79 6.72 -14.58
C GLU A 66 -5.29 6.99 -14.66
N ASP A 67 -4.88 8.25 -14.39
CA ASP A 67 -3.47 8.62 -14.30
C ASP A 67 -2.88 8.15 -12.98
N LEU A 68 -2.16 7.03 -13.03
CA LEU A 68 -1.49 6.42 -11.88
C LEU A 68 -0.08 6.95 -11.64
N SER A 69 0.31 8.07 -12.25
CA SER A 69 1.68 8.59 -12.14
C SER A 69 2.09 8.85 -10.69
N ASP A 70 1.21 9.45 -9.88
CA ASP A 70 1.51 9.73 -8.46
C ASP A 70 1.71 8.43 -7.66
N PHE A 71 0.89 7.41 -7.95
CA PHE A 71 1.03 6.09 -7.35
C PHE A 71 2.39 5.46 -7.67
N PHE A 72 2.77 5.41 -8.94
CA PHE A 72 4.04 4.82 -9.35
C PHE A 72 5.25 5.68 -8.96
N GLU A 73 5.08 6.99 -8.80
CA GLU A 73 6.13 7.87 -8.27
C GLU A 73 6.45 7.53 -6.81
N LEU A 74 5.44 7.34 -5.97
CA LEU A 74 5.62 6.88 -4.59
C LEU A 74 6.31 5.52 -4.51
N TRP A 75 6.07 4.65 -5.48
CA TRP A 75 6.75 3.36 -5.60
C TRP A 75 8.13 3.44 -6.28
N GLY A 76 8.63 4.64 -6.61
CA GLY A 76 9.98 4.86 -7.11
C GLY A 76 10.19 4.50 -8.59
N PHE A 77 9.12 4.42 -9.39
CA PHE A 77 9.21 4.06 -10.80
C PHE A 77 9.90 5.12 -11.68
N PHE A 78 9.86 6.37 -11.27
CA PHE A 78 10.33 7.50 -12.04
C PHE A 78 11.65 8.07 -11.52
N ILE A 79 12.58 7.19 -11.19
CA ILE A 79 13.93 7.57 -10.75
C ILE A 79 14.88 7.27 -11.91
N PRO A 80 15.56 8.28 -12.48
CA PRO A 80 16.55 8.05 -13.51
C PRO A 80 17.69 7.20 -12.98
N GLY A 81 18.19 6.30 -13.82
CA GLY A 81 19.30 5.45 -13.46
C GLY A 81 19.84 4.66 -14.63
N LYS A 82 21.10 4.24 -14.49
CA LYS A 82 21.77 3.35 -15.41
C LYS A 82 22.63 2.36 -14.63
N GLY A 83 22.58 1.11 -15.00
CA GLY A 83 23.37 0.07 -14.36
C GLY A 83 23.16 -1.28 -14.99
N VAL A 84 23.70 -2.30 -14.35
CA VAL A 84 23.49 -3.70 -14.71
C VAL A 84 22.80 -4.39 -13.55
N ILE A 85 21.78 -5.16 -13.86
CA ILE A 85 21.06 -5.99 -12.90
C ILE A 85 21.46 -7.44 -13.14
N GLU A 86 21.99 -8.07 -12.10
CA GLU A 86 22.35 -9.48 -12.11
C GLU A 86 21.36 -10.24 -11.22
N GLN A 87 20.25 -10.67 -11.82
CA GLN A 87 19.25 -11.48 -11.12
C GLN A 87 18.55 -12.38 -12.13
N TYR A 88 18.74 -13.69 -12.02
CA TYR A 88 18.26 -14.69 -12.99
C TYR A 88 18.72 -14.44 -14.43
N GLY A 89 19.75 -13.62 -14.61
CA GLY A 89 20.34 -13.17 -15.87
C GLY A 89 21.04 -11.84 -15.69
N THR A 90 21.67 -11.35 -16.76
CA THR A 90 22.31 -10.03 -16.79
C THR A 90 21.52 -9.12 -17.69
N TYR A 91 21.07 -7.99 -17.16
CA TYR A 91 20.18 -7.04 -17.86
C TYR A 91 20.74 -5.63 -17.76
N ASP A 92 20.70 -4.90 -18.85
CA ASP A 92 21.03 -3.48 -18.88
C ASP A 92 19.85 -2.64 -18.37
N TYR A 93 19.99 -2.08 -17.18
CA TYR A 93 18.99 -1.15 -16.63
C TYR A 93 19.25 0.27 -17.15
N LEU A 94 18.27 0.87 -17.76
CA LEU A 94 18.32 2.26 -18.18
C LEU A 94 16.95 2.92 -18.02
N VAL A 95 16.91 3.99 -17.23
CA VAL A 95 15.79 4.92 -17.13
C VAL A 95 16.33 6.33 -17.29
N THR A 96 15.88 7.06 -18.29
CA THR A 96 16.27 8.44 -18.54
C THR A 96 15.13 9.40 -18.20
N GLU A 97 15.44 10.67 -17.98
CA GLU A 97 14.45 11.75 -17.81
C GLU A 97 13.47 11.83 -19.00
N GLU A 98 13.98 11.62 -20.21
CA GLU A 98 13.15 11.61 -21.40
C GLU A 98 12.14 10.45 -21.41
N MET A 99 12.57 9.26 -21.01
CA MET A 99 11.69 8.09 -20.89
C MET A 99 10.60 8.33 -19.83
N ILE A 100 10.98 8.91 -18.69
CA ILE A 100 10.04 9.26 -17.62
C ILE A 100 9.03 10.29 -18.12
N ARG A 101 9.51 11.35 -18.75
CA ARG A 101 8.67 12.41 -19.29
C ARG A 101 7.65 11.85 -20.29
N LYS A 102 8.09 10.96 -21.18
CA LYS A 102 7.23 10.30 -22.15
C LYS A 102 6.17 9.44 -21.45
N ALA A 103 6.57 8.60 -20.52
CA ALA A 103 5.66 7.75 -19.77
C ALA A 103 4.60 8.58 -19.02
N LYS A 104 5.02 9.62 -18.29
CA LYS A 104 4.09 10.52 -17.58
C LYS A 104 3.15 11.24 -18.55
N ALA A 105 3.61 11.64 -19.73
CA ALA A 105 2.75 12.26 -20.75
C ALA A 105 1.67 11.27 -21.26
N GLU A 106 2.03 10.02 -21.50
CA GLU A 106 1.07 8.98 -21.90
C GLU A 106 0.03 8.67 -20.79
N MET A 107 0.42 8.76 -19.53
CA MET A 107 -0.48 8.54 -18.38
C MET A 107 -1.41 9.72 -18.14
N SER A 108 -0.91 10.94 -18.31
CA SER A 108 -1.64 12.20 -18.03
C SER A 108 -2.84 12.48 -18.95
N ILE A 109 -3.05 11.69 -19.99
CA ILE A 109 -4.28 11.78 -20.82
C ILE A 109 -5.52 11.29 -20.06
N TYR A 110 -5.32 10.54 -18.97
CA TYR A 110 -6.38 10.05 -18.12
C TYR A 110 -6.58 10.96 -16.90
N PRO A 111 -7.79 10.96 -16.32
CA PRO A 111 -8.01 11.67 -15.07
C PRO A 111 -7.26 11.01 -13.91
N LYS A 112 -6.94 11.78 -12.87
CA LYS A 112 -6.43 11.22 -11.62
C LYS A 112 -7.47 10.30 -10.96
N PRO A 113 -7.03 9.28 -10.18
CA PRO A 113 -7.91 8.44 -9.40
C PRO A 113 -8.84 9.27 -8.50
N LYS A 114 -10.12 8.90 -8.47
CA LYS A 114 -11.13 9.61 -7.65
C LYS A 114 -10.96 9.36 -6.15
N HIS A 115 -10.34 8.25 -5.80
CA HIS A 115 -10.14 7.82 -4.42
C HIS A 115 -8.66 7.69 -4.14
N ALA A 116 -8.26 7.94 -2.90
CA ALA A 116 -6.88 7.75 -2.50
C ALA A 116 -6.55 6.26 -2.37
N PHE A 117 -5.35 5.90 -2.81
CA PHE A 117 -4.76 4.61 -2.43
C PHE A 117 -4.43 4.66 -0.95
N GLN A 118 -4.84 3.63 -0.23
CA GLN A 118 -4.57 3.59 1.20
C GLN A 118 -3.14 3.15 1.48
N TYR A 119 -2.68 3.54 2.64
CA TYR A 119 -1.39 3.23 3.18
C TYR A 119 -1.21 1.72 3.41
N ILE A 120 -0.02 1.21 3.18
CA ILE A 120 0.37 -0.17 3.47
C ILE A 120 1.39 -0.18 4.61
N GLU A 121 1.19 -1.04 5.60
CA GLU A 121 2.20 -1.36 6.59
C GLU A 121 3.28 -2.22 5.93
N ASP A 122 4.52 -1.77 5.94
CA ASP A 122 5.65 -2.43 5.27
C ASP A 122 6.54 -3.25 6.21
N ARG A 123 6.22 -3.25 7.51
CA ARG A 123 6.95 -4.04 8.49
C ARG A 123 6.43 -5.47 8.54
N LYS A 124 7.34 -6.43 8.66
CA LYS A 124 7.00 -7.83 8.87
C LYS A 124 6.46 -8.03 10.29
N ALA A 125 5.60 -9.01 10.47
CA ALA A 125 5.05 -9.30 11.78
C ALA A 125 6.11 -9.61 12.83
N GLY A 126 7.16 -10.34 12.47
CA GLY A 126 8.30 -10.60 13.34
C GLY A 126 9.01 -9.33 13.79
N ASP A 127 9.10 -8.32 12.93
CA ASP A 127 9.73 -7.03 13.24
C ASP A 127 8.90 -6.18 14.20
N ILE A 128 7.63 -6.46 14.32
CA ILE A 128 6.72 -5.80 15.25
C ILE A 128 6.28 -6.70 16.41
N GLY A 129 6.98 -7.81 16.62
CA GLY A 129 6.78 -8.68 17.76
C GLY A 129 5.53 -9.56 17.69
N LEU A 130 5.01 -9.83 16.50
CA LEU A 130 3.89 -10.73 16.31
C LEU A 130 4.39 -12.16 16.03
N ASP A 131 3.85 -13.13 16.74
CA ASP A 131 4.21 -14.55 16.59
C ASP A 131 3.49 -15.25 15.42
N SER A 132 2.58 -14.56 14.75
CA SER A 132 1.86 -15.17 13.65
C SER A 132 2.64 -15.10 12.35
N GLU A 133 2.65 -16.20 11.61
CA GLU A 133 3.02 -16.20 10.19
C GLU A 133 2.08 -15.25 9.44
N PRO A 134 2.44 -14.02 9.20
CA PRO A 134 1.59 -13.17 8.39
C PRO A 134 1.83 -13.54 6.95
N SER A 135 0.81 -13.71 6.20
CA SER A 135 0.97 -13.35 4.82
C SER A 135 1.24 -11.84 4.83
N ASP A 136 2.46 -11.45 4.55
CA ASP A 136 2.90 -10.06 4.54
C ASP A 136 2.07 -9.16 3.63
N VAL A 137 1.21 -9.75 2.87
CA VAL A 137 0.24 -9.12 1.97
C VAL A 137 -1.13 -8.91 2.61
N GLY A 138 -1.36 -9.43 3.78
CA GLY A 138 -2.68 -9.42 4.43
C GLY A 138 -2.93 -8.26 5.38
N TYR A 139 -1.92 -7.49 5.72
CA TYR A 139 -2.02 -6.42 6.71
C TYR A 139 -2.80 -5.21 6.25
N TYR A 140 -2.97 -5.09 4.96
CA TYR A 140 -3.61 -3.95 4.38
C TYR A 140 -4.94 -4.32 3.77
N THR A 141 -5.95 -3.54 4.08
CA THR A 141 -7.27 -3.68 3.49
C THR A 141 -7.84 -2.31 3.18
N GLN A 142 -8.16 -2.09 1.91
CA GLN A 142 -8.91 -0.94 1.45
C GLN A 142 -10.37 -1.33 1.24
N PHE A 143 -11.28 -0.46 1.64
CA PHE A 143 -12.71 -0.71 1.52
C PHE A 143 -13.38 0.40 0.73
N LYS A 144 -14.37 0.03 -0.06
CA LYS A 144 -15.25 0.96 -0.74
C LYS A 144 -16.34 1.42 0.23
N GLY A 145 -16.41 2.71 0.49
CA GLY A 145 -17.40 3.27 1.39
C GLY A 145 -17.20 2.85 2.85
N SER A 146 -18.27 2.56 3.56
CA SER A 146 -18.20 2.12 4.95
C SER A 146 -17.57 0.74 5.06
N VAL A 147 -16.62 0.59 5.96
CA VAL A 147 -16.08 -0.71 6.33
C VAL A 147 -17.16 -1.53 7.01
N LYS A 148 -17.39 -2.72 6.49
CA LYS A 148 -18.13 -3.73 7.24
C LYS A 148 -17.11 -4.49 8.05
N PRO A 149 -17.11 -4.41 9.37
CA PRO A 149 -16.24 -5.22 10.19
C PRO A 149 -16.49 -6.71 9.90
N VAL A 150 -15.41 -7.47 9.75
CA VAL A 150 -15.49 -8.93 9.55
C VAL A 150 -16.07 -9.62 10.79
N SER A 151 -15.93 -8.97 11.94
CA SER A 151 -16.54 -9.37 13.20
C SER A 151 -17.30 -8.21 13.82
N SER A 152 -18.15 -8.51 14.79
CA SER A 152 -18.87 -7.51 15.57
C SER A 152 -17.97 -6.60 16.41
N GLU A 153 -16.69 -6.87 16.45
CA GLU A 153 -15.71 -6.19 17.29
C GLU A 153 -14.37 -6.06 16.55
N VAL A 154 -13.90 -4.85 16.44
CA VAL A 154 -12.54 -4.52 16.03
C VAL A 154 -11.72 -4.29 17.29
N TYR A 155 -10.55 -4.84 17.41
CA TYR A 155 -9.72 -4.71 18.58
C TYR A 155 -8.23 -4.62 18.26
N CYS A 156 -7.48 -4.09 19.21
CA CYS A 156 -6.03 -4.18 19.27
C CYS A 156 -5.59 -4.48 20.70
N THR A 157 -4.37 -4.94 20.87
CA THR A 157 -3.77 -5.17 22.18
C THR A 157 -2.62 -4.20 22.41
N VAL A 158 -2.61 -3.54 23.55
CA VAL A 158 -1.53 -2.64 23.97
C VAL A 158 -1.07 -3.10 25.36
N ASN A 159 0.20 -3.43 25.49
CA ASN A 159 0.78 -3.95 26.74
C ASN A 159 -0.05 -5.11 27.35
N GLY A 160 -0.43 -6.07 26.51
CA GLY A 160 -1.22 -7.23 26.91
C GLY A 160 -2.68 -6.94 27.25
N ARG A 161 -3.13 -5.70 27.15
CA ARG A 161 -4.52 -5.32 27.35
C ARG A 161 -5.24 -5.11 26.05
N ARG A 162 -6.36 -5.81 25.87
CA ARG A 162 -7.22 -5.70 24.69
C ARG A 162 -8.11 -4.46 24.77
N TYR A 163 -8.15 -3.70 23.69
CA TYR A 163 -9.03 -2.55 23.49
C TYR A 163 -9.93 -2.83 22.28
N SER A 164 -11.21 -2.64 22.46
CA SER A 164 -12.21 -2.96 21.43
C SER A 164 -13.01 -1.73 21.04
N VAL A 165 -13.34 -1.69 19.75
CA VAL A 165 -14.31 -0.76 19.19
C VAL A 165 -15.52 -1.60 18.76
N LYS A 166 -16.66 -1.34 19.34
CA LYS A 166 -17.89 -2.10 19.05
C LYS A 166 -18.49 -1.70 17.70
N ASN A 167 -19.40 -2.55 17.21
CA ASN A 167 -20.18 -2.32 16.01
C ASN A 167 -20.68 -0.87 15.92
N GLY A 168 -20.48 -0.26 14.78
CA GLY A 168 -20.87 1.11 14.48
C GLY A 168 -19.73 2.11 14.45
N GLU A 169 -18.55 1.75 14.97
CA GLU A 169 -17.39 2.63 14.94
C GLU A 169 -16.65 2.60 13.59
N ASN A 170 -16.89 1.61 12.76
CA ASN A 170 -16.35 1.48 11.39
C ASN A 170 -14.84 1.79 11.27
N ALA A 171 -14.05 1.43 12.28
CA ALA A 171 -12.63 1.62 12.26
C ALA A 171 -11.97 0.80 11.15
N VAL A 172 -11.10 1.42 10.37
CA VAL A 172 -10.30 0.80 9.30
C VAL A 172 -8.85 0.61 9.72
N ALA A 173 -8.42 1.32 10.75
CA ALA A 173 -7.08 1.28 11.30
C ALA A 173 -7.07 1.74 12.75
N PHE A 174 -5.93 1.54 13.40
CA PHE A 174 -5.62 2.10 14.70
C PHE A 174 -4.34 2.90 14.63
N GLU A 175 -4.28 3.98 15.38
CA GLU A 175 -3.10 4.82 15.53
C GLU A 175 -2.80 5.01 17.01
N LEU A 176 -1.56 4.73 17.40
CA LEU A 176 -1.03 5.16 18.68
C LEU A 176 -0.28 6.46 18.47
N ARG A 177 -0.71 7.53 19.12
CA ARG A 177 -0.13 8.85 18.97
C ARG A 177 0.26 9.44 20.32
N ARG A 178 1.22 10.35 20.30
CA ARG A 178 1.60 11.12 21.49
C ARG A 178 0.68 12.32 21.64
N GLY A 179 0.01 12.42 22.77
CA GLY A 179 -0.90 13.53 23.06
C GLY A 179 -2.17 13.55 22.22
N ALA A 180 -2.34 14.56 21.38
CA ALA A 180 -3.56 14.78 20.61
C ALA A 180 -3.63 13.91 19.33
N ALA A 181 -4.79 13.93 18.65
CA ALA A 181 -5.03 13.17 17.43
C ALA A 181 -4.13 13.60 16.24
N ASP A 182 -3.56 14.78 16.28
CA ASP A 182 -2.56 15.31 15.35
C ASP A 182 -1.12 15.25 15.88
N GLY A 183 -0.93 14.67 17.06
CA GLY A 183 0.39 14.47 17.64
C GLY A 183 1.23 13.41 16.90
N ASP A 184 2.45 13.21 17.37
CA ASP A 184 3.40 12.29 16.75
C ASP A 184 2.84 10.88 16.65
N LEU A 185 2.89 10.29 15.46
CA LEU A 185 2.50 8.91 15.24
C LEU A 185 3.57 7.97 15.79
N LEU A 186 3.23 7.23 16.83
CA LEU A 186 4.12 6.25 17.48
C LEU A 186 4.01 4.88 16.84
N TYR A 187 2.78 4.49 16.45
CA TYR A 187 2.50 3.21 15.83
C TYR A 187 1.21 3.28 15.01
N PHE A 188 1.21 2.60 13.86
CA PHE A 188 0.05 2.49 12.97
C PHE A 188 -0.20 1.04 12.61
N PHE A 189 -1.46 0.62 12.62
CA PHE A 189 -1.87 -0.68 12.12
C PHE A 189 -3.30 -0.62 11.58
N ASN A 190 -3.53 -1.30 10.50
CA ASN A 190 -4.79 -1.31 9.76
C ASN A 190 -5.56 -2.62 9.85
N MET A 191 -5.13 -3.49 10.76
CA MET A 191 -5.82 -4.72 11.10
C MET A 191 -6.11 -4.78 12.58
N TYR A 192 -7.17 -5.47 12.93
CA TYR A 192 -7.55 -5.75 14.31
C TYR A 192 -6.94 -7.08 14.77
N GLY A 193 -6.76 -7.21 16.06
CA GLY A 193 -6.20 -8.42 16.67
C GLY A 193 -4.67 -8.43 16.76
N TYR A 194 -4.02 -7.30 16.52
CA TYR A 194 -2.57 -7.17 16.63
C TYR A 194 -2.14 -6.58 17.96
N ASP A 195 -1.00 -7.06 18.43
CA ASP A 195 -0.33 -6.51 19.59
C ASP A 195 0.58 -5.35 19.18
N ILE A 196 0.57 -4.27 19.96
CA ILE A 196 1.55 -3.23 19.82
C ILE A 196 2.87 -3.74 20.41
N PRO A 197 3.99 -3.62 19.67
CA PRO A 197 5.27 -4.14 20.12
C PRO A 197 5.68 -3.63 21.49
N GLY A 198 6.33 -4.48 22.26
CA GLY A 198 6.99 -4.05 23.48
C GLY A 198 8.10 -3.04 23.20
N GLY A 199 8.39 -2.14 24.17
CA GLY A 199 9.45 -1.16 24.07
C GLY A 199 9.05 0.19 23.48
N ILE A 200 7.81 0.36 23.03
CA ILE A 200 7.27 1.67 22.68
C ILE A 200 7.02 2.43 23.98
N ASP A 201 7.60 3.62 24.08
CA ASP A 201 7.28 4.53 25.18
C ASP A 201 5.84 5.03 25.06
N LEU A 202 5.01 4.60 26.00
CA LEU A 202 3.59 4.94 26.04
C LEU A 202 3.29 6.19 26.90
N ALA A 203 4.31 6.90 27.35
CA ALA A 203 4.09 8.16 28.06
C ALA A 203 3.32 9.13 27.16
N ASP A 204 2.21 9.65 27.70
CA ASP A 204 1.29 10.54 26.97
C ASP A 204 0.71 9.95 25.66
N ALA A 205 0.82 8.64 25.49
CA ALA A 205 0.27 7.98 24.30
C ALA A 205 -1.24 7.85 24.40
N LYS A 206 -1.89 8.10 23.27
CA LYS A 206 -3.32 7.89 23.06
C LYS A 206 -3.56 6.98 21.88
N LEU A 207 -4.51 6.06 22.06
CA LEU A 207 -4.94 5.16 21.03
C LEU A 207 -6.16 5.74 20.29
N TYR A 208 -6.11 5.76 18.98
CA TYR A 208 -7.20 6.22 18.13
C TYR A 208 -7.67 5.11 17.18
N ALA A 209 -8.98 4.93 17.08
CA ALA A 209 -9.59 4.22 15.97
C ALA A 209 -9.75 5.20 14.79
N VAL A 210 -9.22 4.83 13.63
CA VAL A 210 -9.34 5.63 12.42
C VAL A 210 -10.52 5.13 11.61
N GLN A 211 -11.46 6.00 11.32
CA GLN A 211 -12.66 5.72 10.54
C GLN A 211 -12.37 5.78 9.04
N ALA A 212 -13.25 5.20 8.22
CA ALA A 212 -13.13 5.21 6.77
C ALA A 212 -13.08 6.63 6.16
N ASP A 213 -13.65 7.62 6.83
CA ASP A 213 -13.64 9.03 6.44
C ASP A 213 -12.40 9.79 6.98
N GLY A 214 -11.46 9.09 7.63
CA GLY A 214 -10.25 9.64 8.22
C GLY A 214 -10.43 10.25 9.62
N ARG A 215 -11.64 10.26 10.19
CA ARG A 215 -11.85 10.71 11.57
C ARG A 215 -11.15 9.78 12.55
N ARG A 216 -10.63 10.35 13.61
CA ARG A 216 -10.01 9.64 14.72
C ARG A 216 -10.90 9.69 15.95
N VAL A 217 -11.22 8.53 16.47
CA VAL A 217 -11.99 8.36 17.71
C VAL A 217 -11.03 7.86 18.79
N GLU A 218 -10.86 8.62 19.85
CA GLU A 218 -9.99 8.23 20.96
C GLU A 218 -10.54 7.02 21.68
N ILE A 219 -9.71 6.01 21.86
CA ILE A 219 -9.98 4.83 22.67
C ILE A 219 -9.25 5.00 24.01
N PRO A 220 -9.97 5.04 25.13
CA PRO A 220 -9.33 5.19 26.43
C PRO A 220 -8.37 4.04 26.74
N VAL A 221 -7.10 4.36 26.83
CA VAL A 221 -6.05 3.44 27.31
C VAL A 221 -5.93 3.64 28.84
N ARG A 222 -6.50 2.73 29.62
CA ARG A 222 -6.46 2.79 31.08
C ARG A 222 -5.75 1.58 31.65
#